data_48049e768d753032fd8ae26459b44cd0
#
_entry.id   48049e768d753032fd8ae26459b44cd0
#
_cell.length_a   1.000
_cell.length_b   1.000
_cell.length_c   1.000
_cell.angle_alpha   90.00
_cell.angle_beta   90.00
_cell.angle_gamma   90.00
#
_symmetry.space_group_name_H-M   'P 1'
#
loop_
_entity.id
_entity.type
_entity.pdbx_description
1 polymer ?
#
loop_
_entity_poly.entity_id
_entity_poly.type
_entity_poly.pdbx_seq_one_letter_code
_entity_poly.pdbx_strand_id
1 'polypeptide(L)'
;LEDLANKDSSLVDKKIVVALSGGVDSVVLLHFLNKHYPGNIRAIHINHNLSKYSKEWSSFCKNLCKKDNIKFKSIDIIIKNSSNIEENARKKRYLSLTSEILNDEILCTGHHQEDQAETFLLQLFRGSGVAGLSIYARKKNY
;
A
#
# COMPACT_ATOMS: atom_id res chain seq x y z
N LEU A 1 17.50 -13.09 9.68
CA LEU A 1 16.04 -12.85 9.85
C LEU A 1 15.66 -12.42 11.27
N GLU A 2 16.50 -12.71 12.27
CA GLU A 2 16.26 -12.30 13.66
C GLU A 2 16.63 -10.83 13.93
N ASP A 3 17.52 -10.23 13.13
CA ASP A 3 17.95 -8.82 13.28
C ASP A 3 16.94 -7.78 12.73
N LEU A 4 15.89 -8.20 12.04
CA LEU A 4 14.77 -7.32 11.64
C LEU A 4 13.85 -6.97 12.82
N ALA A 5 14.10 -7.54 13.99
CA ALA A 5 13.27 -7.37 15.19
C ALA A 5 13.65 -6.14 16.04
N ASN A 6 14.61 -5.33 15.64
CA ASN A 6 14.76 -3.98 16.19
C ASN A 6 13.59 -3.14 15.64
N LYS A 7 12.41 -3.37 16.25
CA LYS A 7 11.23 -2.54 16.07
C LYS A 7 11.68 -1.09 16.22
N ASP A 8 11.67 -0.39 15.10
CA ASP A 8 11.86 1.05 15.16
C ASP A 8 10.75 1.59 16.07
N SER A 9 11.11 1.99 17.27
CA SER A 9 10.18 2.42 18.32
C SER A 9 9.26 3.55 17.84
N SER A 10 9.65 4.25 16.77
CA SER A 10 8.85 5.30 16.13
C SER A 10 7.63 4.79 15.39
N LEU A 11 7.56 3.50 15.06
CA LEU A 11 6.47 2.88 14.28
C LEU A 11 5.55 1.99 15.13
N VAL A 12 5.97 1.63 16.32
CA VAL A 12 5.21 0.72 17.20
C VAL A 12 3.84 1.32 17.56
N ASP A 13 3.76 2.64 17.68
CA ASP A 13 2.53 3.36 18.04
C ASP A 13 1.76 3.93 16.83
N LYS A 14 2.29 3.75 15.61
CA LYS A 14 1.62 4.29 14.40
C LYS A 14 0.78 3.24 13.71
N LYS A 15 -0.38 3.66 13.25
CA LYS A 15 -1.24 2.85 12.40
C LYS A 15 -0.73 2.87 10.97
N ILE A 16 -0.74 1.74 10.32
CA ILE A 16 -0.24 1.56 8.96
C ILE A 16 -1.41 1.34 8.01
N VAL A 17 -1.44 2.10 6.94
CA VAL A 17 -2.39 1.94 5.85
C VAL A 17 -1.66 1.39 4.63
N VAL A 18 -2.06 0.22 4.16
CA VAL A 18 -1.50 -0.39 2.95
C VAL A 18 -2.41 -0.11 1.77
N ALA A 19 -1.86 0.52 0.72
CA ALA A 19 -2.53 0.64 -0.57
C ALA A 19 -2.46 -0.71 -1.29
N LEU A 20 -3.53 -1.49 -1.22
CA LEU A 20 -3.61 -2.85 -1.73
C LEU A 20 -4.19 -2.85 -3.15
N SER A 21 -3.36 -3.03 -4.16
CA SER A 21 -3.82 -3.11 -5.55
C SER A 21 -4.29 -4.51 -5.96
N GLY A 22 -3.90 -5.53 -5.22
CA GLY A 22 -4.09 -6.94 -5.57
C GLY A 22 -2.94 -7.53 -6.38
N GLY A 23 -2.00 -6.70 -6.85
CA GLY A 23 -0.74 -7.18 -7.46
C GLY A 23 0.20 -7.77 -6.42
N VAL A 24 1.14 -8.61 -6.90
CA VAL A 24 2.08 -9.37 -6.04
C VAL A 24 2.78 -8.49 -5.02
N ASP A 25 3.30 -7.34 -5.43
CA ASP A 25 4.09 -6.47 -4.57
C ASP A 25 3.27 -5.91 -3.41
N SER A 26 2.04 -5.47 -3.68
CA SER A 26 1.15 -4.95 -2.64
C SER A 26 0.68 -6.04 -1.67
N VAL A 27 0.52 -7.27 -2.16
CA VAL A 27 0.16 -8.43 -1.34
C VAL A 27 1.33 -8.84 -0.45
N VAL A 28 2.54 -8.91 -1.00
CA VAL A 28 3.77 -9.20 -0.22
C VAL A 28 3.97 -8.15 0.86
N LEU A 29 3.82 -6.87 0.52
CA LEU A 29 3.92 -5.75 1.47
C LEU A 29 2.90 -5.90 2.60
N LEU A 30 1.64 -6.22 2.28
CA LEU A 30 0.59 -6.43 3.26
C LEU A 30 0.93 -7.55 4.24
N HIS A 31 1.33 -8.70 3.72
CA HIS A 31 1.71 -9.86 4.55
C HIS A 31 2.92 -9.57 5.43
N PHE A 32 3.94 -8.93 4.86
CA PHE A 32 5.14 -8.54 5.60
C PHE A 32 4.80 -7.62 6.77
N LEU A 33 4.04 -6.55 6.49
CA LEU A 33 3.66 -5.59 7.53
C LEU A 33 2.74 -6.21 8.57
N ASN A 34 1.79 -7.05 8.18
CA ASN A 34 0.89 -7.73 9.12
C ASN A 34 1.63 -8.68 10.06
N LYS A 35 2.66 -9.36 9.56
CA LYS A 35 3.52 -10.22 10.37
C LYS A 35 4.30 -9.45 11.44
N HIS A 36 4.79 -8.25 11.11
CA HIS A 36 5.65 -7.47 12.00
C HIS A 36 4.88 -6.48 12.88
N TYR A 37 3.71 -6.02 12.44
CA TYR A 37 2.86 -5.04 13.14
C TYR A 37 1.40 -5.52 13.24
N PRO A 38 1.15 -6.69 13.85
CA PRO A 38 -0.19 -7.26 13.92
C PRO A 38 -1.15 -6.33 14.66
N GLY A 39 -2.35 -6.15 14.12
CA GLY A 39 -3.39 -5.31 14.71
C GLY A 39 -3.27 -3.81 14.40
N ASN A 40 -2.14 -3.34 13.88
CA ASN A 40 -1.92 -1.91 13.56
C ASN A 40 -2.10 -1.59 12.06
N ILE A 41 -2.62 -2.53 11.28
CA ILE A 41 -2.71 -2.43 9.83
C ILE A 41 -4.15 -2.39 9.37
N ARG A 42 -4.42 -1.52 8.41
CA ARG A 42 -5.61 -1.57 7.55
C ARG A 42 -5.23 -1.45 6.08
N ALA A 43 -6.06 -1.95 5.19
CA ALA A 43 -5.81 -1.89 3.76
C ALA A 43 -6.88 -1.04 3.05
N ILE A 44 -6.44 -0.28 2.05
CA ILE A 44 -7.32 0.46 1.14
C ILE A 44 -7.05 -0.03 -0.29
N HIS A 45 -8.11 -0.41 -0.97
CA HIS A 45 -8.10 -0.75 -2.39
C HIS A 45 -8.80 0.35 -3.20
N ILE A 46 -8.13 0.85 -4.23
CA ILE A 46 -8.73 1.79 -5.18
C ILE A 46 -9.16 1.03 -6.43
N ASN A 47 -10.46 0.99 -6.66
CA ASN A 47 -11.03 0.40 -7.85
C ASN A 47 -11.21 1.47 -8.93
N HIS A 48 -10.49 1.34 -10.02
CA HIS A 48 -10.55 2.29 -11.15
C HIS A 48 -11.71 2.04 -12.10
N ASN A 49 -12.38 0.90 -11.99
CA ASN A 49 -13.45 0.46 -12.90
C ASN A 49 -13.05 0.45 -14.40
N LEU A 50 -11.74 0.42 -14.70
CA LEU A 50 -11.23 0.42 -16.07
C LEU A 50 -11.20 -0.98 -16.71
N SER A 51 -11.16 -2.01 -15.89
CA SER A 51 -11.10 -3.40 -16.33
C SER A 51 -12.41 -4.12 -16.04
N LYS A 52 -12.82 -5.03 -16.93
CA LYS A 52 -13.93 -5.95 -16.68
C LYS A 52 -13.71 -6.82 -15.44
N TYR A 53 -12.46 -7.00 -15.01
CA TYR A 53 -12.07 -7.77 -13.83
C TYR A 53 -11.97 -6.94 -12.54
N SER A 54 -12.32 -5.65 -12.58
CA SER A 54 -12.18 -4.74 -11.44
C SER A 54 -12.91 -5.24 -10.19
N LYS A 55 -14.10 -5.82 -10.37
CA LYS A 55 -14.89 -6.40 -9.26
C LYS A 55 -14.23 -7.64 -8.67
N GLU A 56 -13.62 -8.47 -9.51
CA GLU A 56 -12.91 -9.68 -9.07
C GLU A 56 -11.66 -9.32 -8.26
N TRP A 57 -10.90 -8.32 -8.72
CA TRP A 57 -9.74 -7.80 -7.97
C TRP A 57 -10.13 -7.23 -6.62
N SER A 58 -11.21 -6.45 -6.56
CA SER A 58 -11.72 -5.90 -5.30
C SER A 58 -12.16 -7.01 -4.35
N SER A 59 -12.86 -8.03 -4.86
CA SER A 59 -13.27 -9.20 -4.08
C SER A 59 -12.08 -10.01 -3.58
N PHE A 60 -11.06 -10.18 -4.41
CA PHE A 60 -9.80 -10.84 -4.03
C PHE A 60 -9.13 -10.11 -2.85
N CYS A 61 -8.94 -8.79 -2.96
CA CYS A 61 -8.34 -7.97 -1.92
C CYS A 61 -9.16 -8.05 -0.61
N LYS A 62 -10.48 -7.99 -0.70
CA LYS A 62 -11.38 -8.12 0.44
C LYS A 62 -11.23 -9.47 1.14
N ASN A 63 -11.23 -10.56 0.39
CA ASN A 63 -11.12 -11.92 0.93
C ASN A 63 -9.74 -12.15 1.57
N LEU A 64 -8.67 -11.62 0.95
CA LEU A 64 -7.33 -11.67 1.50
C LEU A 64 -7.26 -11.00 2.87
N CYS A 65 -7.76 -9.77 2.98
CA CYS A 65 -7.80 -9.02 4.23
C CYS A 65 -8.67 -9.70 5.29
N LYS A 66 -9.81 -10.29 4.88
CA LYS A 66 -10.70 -11.03 5.80
C LYS A 66 -10.00 -12.25 6.40
N LYS A 67 -9.25 -12.99 5.58
CA LYS A 67 -8.48 -14.17 6.04
C LYS A 67 -7.46 -13.80 7.13
N ASP A 68 -6.80 -12.66 6.98
CA ASP A 68 -5.76 -12.20 7.89
C ASP A 68 -6.30 -11.25 8.99
N ASN A 69 -7.62 -11.11 9.09
CA ASN A 69 -8.31 -10.23 10.04
C ASN A 69 -7.87 -8.75 9.96
N ILE A 70 -7.59 -8.28 8.75
CA ILE A 70 -7.17 -6.91 8.44
C ILE A 70 -8.39 -6.08 8.05
N LYS A 71 -8.54 -4.88 8.61
CA LYS A 71 -9.59 -3.94 8.19
C LYS A 71 -9.38 -3.52 6.74
N PHE A 72 -10.44 -3.60 5.93
CA PHE A 72 -10.40 -3.35 4.50
C PHE A 72 -11.42 -2.30 4.08
N LYS A 73 -10.99 -1.38 3.21
CA LYS A 73 -11.87 -0.40 2.55
C LYS A 73 -11.60 -0.41 1.05
N SER A 74 -12.66 -0.50 0.25
CA SER A 74 -12.60 -0.29 -1.20
C SER A 74 -13.19 1.05 -1.57
N ILE A 75 -12.53 1.79 -2.46
CA ILE A 75 -12.96 3.09 -2.96
C ILE A 75 -13.03 3.01 -4.47
N ASP A 76 -14.21 3.30 -5.02
CA ASP A 76 -14.41 3.38 -6.45
C ASP A 76 -14.06 4.78 -6.95
N ILE A 77 -13.23 4.86 -7.98
CA ILE A 77 -12.93 6.11 -8.66
C ILE A 77 -13.40 6.06 -10.11
N ILE A 78 -13.95 7.19 -10.57
CA ILE A 78 -14.37 7.35 -11.95
C ILE A 78 -13.28 8.12 -12.70
N ILE A 79 -12.76 7.51 -13.75
CA ILE A 79 -11.78 8.14 -14.64
C ILE A 79 -12.50 8.53 -15.91
N LYS A 80 -12.57 9.84 -16.19
CA LYS A 80 -13.13 10.32 -17.45
C LYS A 80 -12.12 10.04 -18.58
N ASN A 81 -12.63 9.60 -19.72
CA ASN A 81 -11.84 9.41 -20.92
C ASN A 81 -11.15 10.72 -21.32
N SER A 82 -9.84 10.73 -21.23
CA SER A 82 -8.97 11.84 -21.65
C SER A 82 -7.73 11.27 -22.30
N SER A 83 -7.00 12.11 -23.02
CA SER A 83 -5.77 11.72 -23.73
C SER A 83 -4.67 11.11 -22.83
N ASN A 84 -4.76 11.26 -21.50
CA ASN A 84 -3.77 10.79 -20.52
C ASN A 84 -4.44 9.95 -19.41
N ILE A 85 -5.13 8.87 -19.80
CA ILE A 85 -5.92 8.03 -18.88
C ILE A 85 -5.07 7.49 -17.72
N GLU A 86 -3.87 6.98 -18.00
CA GLU A 86 -2.98 6.39 -16.98
C GLU A 86 -2.51 7.41 -15.95
N GLU A 87 -2.08 8.59 -16.40
CA GLU A 87 -1.63 9.65 -15.50
C GLU A 87 -2.78 10.18 -14.64
N ASN A 88 -3.95 10.38 -15.23
CA ASN A 88 -5.14 10.81 -14.51
C ASN A 88 -5.61 9.78 -13.50
N ALA A 89 -5.55 8.49 -13.85
CA ALA A 89 -5.84 7.39 -12.96
C ALA A 89 -4.88 7.37 -11.77
N ARG A 90 -3.58 7.57 -12.03
CA ARG A 90 -2.54 7.62 -10.99
C ARG A 90 -2.76 8.80 -10.04
N LYS A 91 -3.03 10.01 -10.57
CA LYS A 91 -3.31 11.20 -9.77
C LYS A 91 -4.55 11.02 -8.89
N LYS A 92 -5.65 10.56 -9.47
CA LYS A 92 -6.90 10.32 -8.72
C LYS A 92 -6.72 9.26 -7.64
N ARG A 93 -6.03 8.17 -7.95
CA ARG A 93 -5.71 7.14 -6.96
C ARG A 93 -4.94 7.70 -5.78
N TYR A 94 -3.88 8.47 -6.06
CA TYR A 94 -3.06 9.07 -5.01
C TYR A 94 -3.87 10.04 -4.14
N LEU A 95 -4.65 10.93 -4.76
CA LEU A 95 -5.53 11.86 -4.04
C LEU A 95 -6.56 11.13 -3.20
N SER A 96 -7.20 10.08 -3.74
CA SER A 96 -8.19 9.29 -2.99
C SER A 96 -7.56 8.55 -1.80
N LEU A 97 -6.34 8.03 -1.96
CA LEU A 97 -5.61 7.40 -0.87
C LEU A 97 -5.24 8.42 0.21
N THR A 98 -4.65 9.54 -0.18
CA THR A 98 -4.18 10.55 0.78
C THR A 98 -5.31 11.22 1.55
N SER A 99 -6.50 11.37 0.93
CA SER A 99 -7.68 11.90 1.62
C SER A 99 -8.24 10.97 2.71
N GLU A 100 -7.89 9.69 2.65
CA GLU A 100 -8.34 8.69 3.62
C GLU A 100 -7.37 8.47 4.79
N ILE A 101 -6.18 9.06 4.71
CA ILE A 101 -5.13 8.88 5.72
C ILE A 101 -5.34 9.86 6.87
N LEU A 102 -5.36 9.33 8.09
CA LEU A 102 -5.43 10.12 9.30
C LEU A 102 -4.04 10.61 9.73
N ASN A 103 -4.00 11.64 10.60
CA ASN A 103 -2.76 12.27 11.01
C ASN A 103 -1.76 11.34 11.73
N ASP A 104 -2.27 10.28 12.36
CA ASP A 104 -1.49 9.26 13.07
C ASP A 104 -1.17 8.03 12.22
N GLU A 105 -1.53 8.05 10.94
CA GLU A 105 -1.36 6.93 10.01
C GLU A 105 -0.21 7.16 9.03
N ILE A 106 0.42 6.05 8.62
CA ILE A 106 1.46 6.02 7.59
C ILE A 106 0.92 5.24 6.39
N LEU A 107 0.94 5.85 5.22
CA LEU A 107 0.60 5.19 3.96
C LEU A 107 1.80 4.44 3.40
N CYS A 108 1.65 3.13 3.21
CA CYS A 108 2.60 2.27 2.52
C CYS A 108 2.01 1.82 1.17
N THR A 109 2.78 2.00 0.11
CA THR A 109 2.37 1.60 -1.24
C THR A 109 3.38 0.64 -1.84
N GLY A 110 2.88 -0.45 -2.43
CA GLY A 110 3.70 -1.37 -3.24
C GLY A 110 3.70 -0.99 -4.72
N HIS A 111 3.47 0.27 -5.06
CA HIS A 111 3.45 0.72 -6.44
C HIS A 111 4.84 1.16 -6.87
N HIS A 112 5.29 0.58 -7.97
CA HIS A 112 6.62 0.78 -8.53
C HIS A 112 6.53 1.46 -9.90
N GLN A 113 7.42 2.41 -10.12
CA GLN A 113 8.14 2.45 -11.36
C GLN A 113 9.17 1.30 -11.27
N GLU A 114 9.42 0.62 -12.35
CA GLU A 114 10.18 -0.64 -12.41
C GLU A 114 11.51 -0.63 -11.62
N ASP A 115 12.21 0.52 -11.58
CA ASP A 115 13.47 0.68 -10.85
C ASP A 115 13.33 0.75 -9.32
N GLN A 116 12.13 1.04 -8.78
CA GLN A 116 11.90 1.16 -7.34
C GLN A 116 11.55 -0.17 -6.67
N ALA A 117 11.00 -1.13 -7.42
CA ALA A 117 10.69 -2.46 -6.91
C ALA A 117 11.94 -3.21 -6.52
N GLU A 118 12.94 -3.17 -7.37
CA GLU A 118 14.24 -3.81 -7.17
C GLU A 118 14.95 -3.19 -5.97
N THR A 119 14.94 -1.87 -5.87
CA THR A 119 15.52 -1.14 -4.74
C THR A 119 14.79 -1.42 -3.43
N PHE A 120 13.46 -1.52 -3.45
CA PHE A 120 12.64 -1.85 -2.29
C PHE A 120 12.92 -3.27 -1.79
N LEU A 121 12.94 -4.26 -2.67
CA LEU A 121 13.27 -5.64 -2.32
C LEU A 121 14.71 -5.75 -1.82
N LEU A 122 15.67 -5.09 -2.46
CA LEU A 122 17.05 -5.06 -2.02
C LEU A 122 17.21 -4.43 -0.64
N GLN A 123 16.46 -3.39 -0.31
CA GLN A 123 16.46 -2.78 1.02
C GLN A 123 15.82 -3.69 2.06
N LEU A 124 14.73 -4.38 1.72
CA LEU A 124 14.15 -5.42 2.57
C LEU A 124 15.15 -6.53 2.89
N PHE A 125 15.85 -7.04 1.88
CA PHE A 125 16.85 -8.09 2.03
C PHE A 125 18.11 -7.64 2.75
N ARG A 126 18.44 -6.35 2.71
CA ARG A 126 19.58 -5.77 3.45
C ARG A 126 19.24 -5.43 4.89
N GLY A 127 18.05 -5.72 5.38
CA GLY A 127 17.64 -5.44 6.75
C GLY A 127 17.44 -3.95 7.04
N SER A 128 17.26 -3.11 6.02
CA SER A 128 16.80 -1.74 6.22
C SER A 128 15.40 -1.81 6.83
N GLY A 129 15.26 -1.47 8.09
CA GLY A 129 13.98 -1.50 8.78
C GLY A 129 12.92 -0.66 8.08
N VAL A 130 11.68 -0.71 8.58
CA VAL A 130 10.52 0.01 8.03
C VAL A 130 10.77 1.52 7.87
N ALA A 131 11.72 2.11 8.61
CA ALA A 131 12.20 3.47 8.41
C ALA A 131 12.81 3.70 7.01
N GLY A 132 13.52 2.71 6.46
CA GLY A 132 14.00 2.74 5.07
C GLY A 132 12.88 2.70 4.05
N LEU A 133 11.77 2.02 4.37
CA LEU A 133 10.57 1.94 3.53
C LEU A 133 9.73 3.22 3.59
N SER A 134 9.70 3.90 4.74
CA SER A 134 8.96 5.16 4.93
C SER A 134 9.57 6.34 4.17
N ILE A 135 10.86 6.30 3.84
CA ILE A 135 11.53 7.34 3.04
C ILE A 135 10.95 7.41 1.61
N TYR A 136 10.48 6.30 1.06
CA TYR A 136 9.80 6.28 -0.24
C TYR A 136 8.39 6.85 -0.20
N ALA A 137 7.71 6.77 0.94
CA ALA A 137 6.40 7.38 1.13
C ALA A 137 6.48 8.92 1.29
N ARG A 138 7.64 9.45 1.68
CA ARG A 138 7.78 10.85 2.13
C ARG A 138 8.30 11.83 1.08
N LYS A 139 8.80 11.37 -0.07
CA LYS A 139 9.49 12.23 -1.04
C LYS A 139 8.70 12.55 -2.30
N LYS A 140 7.44 12.98 -2.18
CA LYS A 140 6.82 13.80 -3.23
C LYS A 140 5.90 14.84 -2.58
N ASN A 141 6.50 15.92 -2.11
CA ASN A 141 5.81 17.20 -2.05
C ASN A 141 5.60 17.65 -3.50
N TYR A 142 4.36 17.68 -3.93
CA TYR A 142 3.91 18.43 -5.08
C TYR A 142 3.16 19.67 -4.56
#